data_3e77d6c5e13d2587fe8fc626d18b6296
#
_entry.id   3e77d6c5e13d2587fe8fc626d18b6296
#
_cell.length_a   1.000
_cell.length_b   1.000
_cell.length_c   1.000
_cell.angle_alpha   90.00
_cell.angle_beta   90.00
_cell.angle_gamma   90.00
#
_symmetry.space_group_name_H-M   'P 1'
#
loop_
_entity.id
_entity.type
_entity.pdbx_description
1 polymer ?
#
loop_
_entity_poly.entity_id
_entity_poly.type
_entity_poly.pdbx_seq_one_letter_code
_entity_poly.pdbx_strand_id
1 'polypeptide(L)'
;MNKKNVFLWTLYDFANSIVTIVFFLYFSQWLVVDKGVPDFWYNMIFTIGSVLLLLTAQILGSIADKNGRQQNYLNRITVIVFIFFLLASFTTLFFSQKVFLAALFFLLANYLYQFSFVFYNALLHYIAPPEKWGRISGIGQTGNWLGQITGLLITLPLASGAVYLVGETGRAQTFLPAVIIFFVLALPMLLFFKLPKKENIDNKISLKNEYKNYWSQFKELIKSP
;
A
#
# COMPACT_ATOMS: atom_id res chain seq x y z
N MET A 1 -3.16 11.49 -23.88
CA MET A 1 -2.38 11.22 -22.65
C MET A 1 -2.33 12.49 -21.79
N ASN A 2 -2.84 12.43 -20.58
CA ASN A 2 -2.78 13.58 -19.65
C ASN A 2 -1.47 13.50 -18.85
N LYS A 3 -0.50 14.36 -19.18
CA LYS A 3 0.83 14.39 -18.51
C LYS A 3 0.71 14.61 -17.00
N LYS A 4 -0.27 15.42 -16.56
CA LYS A 4 -0.53 15.67 -15.14
C LYS A 4 -0.93 14.38 -14.41
N ASN A 5 -1.83 13.58 -14.99
CA ASN A 5 -2.26 12.33 -14.37
C ASN A 5 -1.13 11.30 -14.31
N VAL A 6 -0.26 11.23 -15.33
CA VAL A 6 0.94 10.37 -15.31
C VAL A 6 1.88 10.80 -14.18
N PHE A 7 2.15 12.09 -14.05
CA PHE A 7 2.99 12.60 -12.96
C PHE A 7 2.41 12.28 -11.57
N LEU A 8 1.12 12.52 -11.37
CA LEU A 8 0.45 12.25 -10.09
C LEU A 8 0.46 10.75 -9.75
N TRP A 9 0.25 9.89 -10.75
CA TRP A 9 0.29 8.45 -10.62
C TRP A 9 1.70 7.96 -10.25
N THR A 10 2.74 8.47 -10.92
CA THR A 10 4.14 8.15 -10.59
C THR A 10 4.57 8.69 -9.22
N LEU A 11 4.14 9.91 -8.86
CA LEU A 11 4.44 10.50 -7.56
C LEU A 11 3.81 9.70 -6.41
N TYR A 12 2.60 9.16 -6.64
CA TYR A 12 1.94 8.29 -5.67
C TYR A 12 2.74 7.00 -5.45
N ASP A 13 3.27 6.38 -6.51
CA ASP A 13 4.10 5.18 -6.41
C ASP A 13 5.44 5.46 -5.71
N PHE A 14 6.08 6.59 -6.03
CA PHE A 14 7.24 7.10 -5.31
C PHE A 14 6.97 7.25 -3.81
N ALA A 15 5.85 7.87 -3.43
CA ALA A 15 5.46 8.08 -2.04
C ALA A 15 5.22 6.76 -1.31
N ASN A 16 4.47 5.83 -1.93
CA ASN A 16 4.23 4.50 -1.39
C ASN A 16 5.52 3.73 -1.14
N SER A 17 6.49 3.86 -2.04
CA SER A 17 7.76 3.15 -1.96
C SER A 17 8.63 3.61 -0.81
N ILE A 18 8.55 4.89 -0.42
CA ILE A 18 9.25 5.42 0.77
C ILE A 18 8.78 4.70 2.03
N VAL A 19 7.47 4.66 2.28
CA VAL A 19 6.95 4.04 3.51
C VAL A 19 7.15 2.54 3.51
N THR A 20 6.97 1.90 2.35
CA THR A 20 7.08 0.45 2.24
C THR A 20 8.47 -0.05 2.53
N ILE A 21 9.52 0.54 1.92
CA ILE A 21 10.89 0.07 2.14
C ILE A 21 11.32 0.27 3.58
N VAL A 22 10.91 1.38 4.21
CA VAL A 22 11.23 1.69 5.61
C VAL A 22 10.59 0.67 6.55
N PHE A 23 9.30 0.37 6.37
CA PHE A 23 8.65 -0.65 7.18
C PHE A 23 9.13 -2.06 6.85
N PHE A 24 9.33 -2.39 5.59
CA PHE A 24 9.85 -3.70 5.21
C PHE A 24 11.21 -4.00 5.86
N LEU A 25 12.14 -3.03 5.82
CA LEU A 25 13.49 -3.22 6.32
C LEU A 25 13.58 -3.00 7.84
N TYR A 26 13.14 -1.83 8.32
CA TYR A 26 13.39 -1.46 9.72
C TYR A 26 12.36 -2.05 10.69
N PHE A 27 11.13 -2.33 10.27
CA PHE A 27 10.17 -2.98 11.16
C PHE A 27 10.54 -4.44 11.43
N SER A 28 11.08 -5.14 10.42
CA SER A 28 11.61 -6.50 10.63
C SER A 28 12.74 -6.50 11.65
N GLN A 29 13.68 -5.57 11.50
CA GLN A 29 14.83 -5.46 12.41
C GLN A 29 14.39 -4.99 13.81
N TRP A 30 13.45 -4.04 13.90
CA TRP A 30 12.89 -3.62 15.18
C TRP A 30 12.20 -4.79 15.90
N LEU A 31 11.37 -5.55 15.18
CA LEU A 31 10.62 -6.66 15.77
C LEU A 31 11.54 -7.81 16.20
N VAL A 32 12.46 -8.21 15.31
CA VAL A 32 13.28 -9.41 15.50
C VAL A 32 14.53 -9.09 16.33
N VAL A 33 15.26 -8.04 15.98
CA VAL A 33 16.54 -7.72 16.63
C VAL A 33 16.33 -6.91 17.91
N ASP A 34 15.52 -5.84 17.86
CA ASP A 34 15.41 -4.94 19.00
C ASP A 34 14.42 -5.48 20.07
N LYS A 35 13.39 -6.21 19.66
CA LYS A 35 12.37 -6.78 20.56
C LYS A 35 12.51 -8.29 20.80
N GLY A 36 13.42 -8.96 20.10
CA GLY A 36 13.70 -10.40 20.31
C GLY A 36 12.56 -11.33 19.89
N VAL A 37 11.64 -10.87 19.05
CA VAL A 37 10.52 -11.69 18.54
C VAL A 37 11.07 -12.62 17.45
N PRO A 38 10.76 -13.93 17.47
CA PRO A 38 11.18 -14.85 16.41
C PRO A 38 10.73 -14.34 15.02
N ASP A 39 11.61 -14.40 14.02
CA ASP A 39 11.37 -13.97 12.63
C ASP A 39 10.17 -14.66 11.98
N PHE A 40 9.82 -15.84 12.44
CA PHE A 40 8.60 -16.56 12.08
C PHE A 40 7.35 -15.64 12.16
N TRP A 41 7.21 -14.87 13.25
CA TRP A 41 6.04 -14.00 13.44
C TRP A 41 6.02 -12.81 12.49
N TYR A 42 7.20 -12.28 12.14
CA TYR A 42 7.29 -11.26 11.10
C TYR A 42 6.83 -11.80 9.74
N ASN A 43 7.29 -13.00 9.36
CA ASN A 43 6.88 -13.64 8.11
C ASN A 43 5.37 -13.99 8.10
N MET A 44 4.80 -14.34 9.26
CA MET A 44 3.35 -14.56 9.40
C MET A 44 2.51 -13.33 9.09
N ILE A 45 3.00 -12.11 9.35
CA ILE A 45 2.33 -10.87 8.97
C ILE A 45 2.09 -10.83 7.45
N PHE A 46 3.11 -11.13 6.66
CA PHE A 46 2.99 -11.16 5.19
C PHE A 46 2.14 -12.31 4.70
N THR A 47 2.28 -13.48 5.31
CA THR A 47 1.47 -14.66 4.96
C THR A 47 -0.01 -14.39 5.18
N ILE A 48 -0.39 -13.88 6.34
CA ILE A 48 -1.78 -13.53 6.65
C ILE A 48 -2.29 -12.44 5.71
N GLY A 49 -1.48 -11.38 5.48
CA GLY A 49 -1.82 -10.30 4.55
C GLY A 49 -2.04 -10.81 3.13
N SER A 50 -1.20 -11.73 2.64
CA SER A 50 -1.32 -12.31 1.30
C SER A 50 -2.54 -13.22 1.16
N VAL A 51 -2.86 -14.01 2.17
CA VAL A 51 -4.09 -14.84 2.20
C VAL A 51 -5.34 -13.95 2.16
N LEU A 52 -5.38 -12.91 2.99
CA LEU A 52 -6.48 -11.94 2.97
C LEU A 52 -6.61 -11.25 1.61
N LEU A 53 -5.47 -10.88 1.00
CA LEU A 53 -5.46 -10.27 -0.33
C LEU A 53 -6.01 -11.21 -1.39
N LEU A 54 -5.59 -12.48 -1.39
CA LEU A 54 -6.09 -13.50 -2.32
C LEU A 54 -7.62 -13.65 -2.22
N LEU A 55 -8.18 -13.60 -1.02
CA LEU A 55 -9.61 -13.75 -0.78
C LEU A 55 -10.44 -12.51 -1.16
N THR A 56 -9.84 -11.33 -1.13
CA THR A 56 -10.58 -10.05 -1.23
C THR A 56 -10.32 -9.29 -2.52
N ALA A 57 -9.08 -9.32 -3.06
CA ALA A 57 -8.66 -8.46 -4.17
C ALA A 57 -9.49 -8.67 -5.43
N GLN A 58 -9.76 -9.92 -5.81
CA GLN A 58 -10.52 -10.24 -7.02
C GLN A 58 -11.95 -9.72 -6.94
N ILE A 59 -12.60 -9.91 -5.80
CA ILE A 59 -14.00 -9.57 -5.61
C ILE A 59 -14.19 -8.05 -5.57
N LEU A 60 -13.40 -7.37 -4.74
CA LEU A 60 -13.51 -5.93 -4.55
C LEU A 60 -12.94 -5.16 -5.76
N GLY A 61 -11.93 -5.71 -6.43
CA GLY A 61 -11.44 -5.17 -7.70
C GLY A 61 -12.51 -5.19 -8.78
N SER A 62 -13.18 -6.34 -8.98
CA SER A 62 -14.29 -6.47 -9.93
C SER A 62 -15.43 -5.48 -9.65
N ILE A 63 -15.78 -5.29 -8.38
CA ILE A 63 -16.81 -4.33 -7.98
C ILE A 63 -16.40 -2.89 -8.31
N ALA A 64 -15.14 -2.54 -8.02
CA ALA A 64 -14.63 -1.20 -8.32
C ALA A 64 -14.60 -0.91 -9.83
N ASP A 65 -14.24 -1.91 -10.64
CA ASP A 65 -14.20 -1.80 -12.10
C ASP A 65 -15.59 -1.63 -12.69
N LYS A 66 -16.57 -2.42 -12.24
CA LYS A 66 -17.95 -2.32 -12.69
C LYS A 66 -18.60 -0.99 -12.31
N ASN A 67 -18.29 -0.47 -11.11
CA ASN A 67 -18.80 0.80 -10.64
C ASN A 67 -18.04 2.02 -11.20
N GLY A 68 -16.92 1.85 -11.88
CA GLY A 68 -16.08 2.94 -12.37
C GLY A 68 -15.54 3.86 -11.25
N ARG A 69 -15.37 3.33 -10.03
CA ARG A 69 -15.03 4.11 -8.82
C ARG A 69 -13.64 3.79 -8.27
N GLN A 70 -12.72 3.28 -9.10
CA GLN A 70 -11.37 2.86 -8.68
C GLN A 70 -10.63 3.96 -7.91
N GLN A 71 -10.70 5.20 -8.38
CA GLN A 71 -10.07 6.34 -7.70
C GLN A 71 -10.64 6.58 -6.30
N ASN A 72 -11.97 6.48 -6.14
CA ASN A 72 -12.61 6.70 -4.84
C ASN A 72 -12.23 5.61 -3.83
N TYR A 73 -12.10 4.37 -4.30
CA TYR A 73 -11.62 3.27 -3.46
C TYR A 73 -10.15 3.47 -3.10
N LEU A 74 -9.29 3.82 -4.08
CA LEU A 74 -7.89 4.13 -3.83
C LEU A 74 -7.74 5.23 -2.78
N ASN A 75 -8.45 6.35 -2.94
CA ASN A 75 -8.38 7.47 -2.01
C ASN A 75 -8.75 7.06 -0.57
N ARG A 76 -9.86 6.34 -0.40
CA ARG A 76 -10.30 5.88 0.92
C ARG A 76 -9.31 4.92 1.56
N ILE A 77 -8.83 3.95 0.79
CA ILE A 77 -7.89 2.95 1.29
C ILE A 77 -6.57 3.61 1.66
N THR A 78 -6.05 4.55 0.85
CA THR A 78 -4.82 5.28 1.15
C THR A 78 -4.90 6.01 2.50
N VAL A 79 -6.03 6.65 2.79
CA VAL A 79 -6.24 7.30 4.10
C VAL A 79 -6.24 6.27 5.24
N ILE A 80 -6.89 5.13 5.05
CA ILE A 80 -6.92 4.07 6.06
C ILE A 80 -5.53 3.46 6.27
N VAL A 81 -4.79 3.23 5.18
CA VAL A 81 -3.38 2.78 5.22
C VAL A 81 -2.52 3.76 6.02
N PHE A 82 -2.65 5.07 5.74
CA PHE A 82 -1.95 6.10 6.50
C PHE A 82 -2.26 6.02 7.99
N ILE A 83 -3.53 5.86 8.37
CA ILE A 83 -3.95 5.75 9.78
C ILE A 83 -3.28 4.53 10.45
N PHE A 84 -3.30 3.36 9.82
CA PHE A 84 -2.69 2.17 10.41
C PHE A 84 -1.17 2.23 10.47
N PHE A 85 -0.49 2.78 9.45
CA PHE A 85 0.95 3.04 9.54
C PHE A 85 1.28 4.06 10.62
N LEU A 86 0.45 5.10 10.79
CA LEU A 86 0.61 6.09 11.85
C LEU A 86 0.45 5.46 13.23
N LEU A 87 -0.57 4.61 13.43
CA LEU A 87 -0.78 3.87 14.67
C LEU A 87 0.37 2.90 14.98
N ALA A 88 0.88 2.19 13.96
CA ALA A 88 2.07 1.35 14.11
C ALA A 88 3.29 2.18 14.54
N SER A 89 3.55 3.32 13.86
CA SER A 89 4.64 4.23 14.19
C SER A 89 4.52 4.80 15.60
N PHE A 90 3.33 5.21 15.98
CA PHE A 90 3.08 5.76 17.30
C PHE A 90 3.29 4.69 18.39
N THR A 91 2.83 3.47 18.13
CA THR A 91 3.00 2.36 19.07
C THR A 91 4.47 1.99 19.24
N THR A 92 5.26 1.93 18.16
CA THR A 92 6.70 1.64 18.24
C THR A 92 7.48 2.74 18.99
N LEU A 93 7.08 4.00 18.84
CA LEU A 93 7.78 5.14 19.46
C LEU A 93 7.48 5.32 20.94
N PHE A 94 6.22 5.20 21.33
CA PHE A 94 5.75 5.58 22.67
C PHE A 94 5.29 4.41 23.53
N PHE A 95 4.99 3.28 22.93
CA PHE A 95 4.51 2.06 23.59
C PHE A 95 5.29 0.83 23.14
N SER A 96 6.61 0.94 23.10
CA SER A 96 7.51 -0.06 22.52
C SER A 96 7.43 -1.45 23.20
N GLN A 97 6.85 -1.54 24.40
CA GLN A 97 6.54 -2.81 25.08
C GLN A 97 5.30 -3.50 24.50
N LYS A 98 4.44 -2.78 23.78
CA LYS A 98 3.21 -3.34 23.15
C LYS A 98 3.50 -3.86 21.75
N VAL A 99 4.46 -4.77 21.64
CA VAL A 99 4.96 -5.32 20.37
C VAL A 99 3.85 -5.93 19.52
N PHE A 100 2.96 -6.71 20.16
CA PHE A 100 1.83 -7.32 19.46
C PHE A 100 0.90 -6.28 18.83
N LEU A 101 0.65 -5.16 19.50
CA LEU A 101 -0.21 -4.09 18.99
C LEU A 101 0.44 -3.39 17.78
N ALA A 102 1.76 -3.13 17.84
CA ALA A 102 2.51 -2.60 16.71
C ALA A 102 2.47 -3.55 15.50
N ALA A 103 2.67 -4.85 15.74
CA ALA A 103 2.60 -5.88 14.72
C ALA A 103 1.19 -6.00 14.10
N LEU A 104 0.13 -5.89 14.89
CA LEU A 104 -1.25 -5.89 14.42
C LEU A 104 -1.55 -4.69 13.51
N PHE A 105 -1.16 -3.49 13.93
CA PHE A 105 -1.33 -2.30 13.09
C PHE A 105 -0.52 -2.37 11.80
N PHE A 106 0.70 -2.90 11.88
CA PHE A 106 1.51 -3.12 10.68
C PHE A 106 0.90 -4.16 9.74
N LEU A 107 0.35 -5.27 10.25
CA LEU A 107 -0.36 -6.27 9.45
C LEU A 107 -1.52 -5.63 8.69
N LEU A 108 -2.36 -4.86 9.38
CA LEU A 108 -3.51 -4.18 8.76
C LEU A 108 -3.07 -3.14 7.73
N ALA A 109 -2.03 -2.34 8.05
CA ALA A 109 -1.45 -1.39 7.12
C ALA A 109 -0.91 -2.08 5.87
N ASN A 110 -0.11 -3.14 6.03
CA ASN A 110 0.50 -3.89 4.93
C ASN A 110 -0.54 -4.58 4.04
N TYR A 111 -1.55 -5.21 4.63
CA TYR A 111 -2.66 -5.80 3.87
C TYR A 111 -3.38 -4.74 3.01
N LEU A 112 -3.82 -3.65 3.62
CA LEU A 112 -4.55 -2.59 2.93
C LEU A 112 -3.68 -1.85 1.91
N TYR A 113 -2.39 -1.70 2.20
CA TYR A 113 -1.40 -1.17 1.27
C TYR A 113 -1.32 -2.04 0.01
N GLN A 114 -1.11 -3.35 0.15
CA GLN A 114 -1.10 -4.27 -0.99
C GLN A 114 -2.45 -4.24 -1.75
N PHE A 115 -3.54 -4.18 -1.02
CA PHE A 115 -4.87 -4.08 -1.60
C PHE A 115 -5.08 -2.77 -2.40
N SER A 116 -4.47 -1.66 -1.98
CA SER A 116 -4.54 -0.39 -2.72
C SER A 116 -3.97 -0.49 -4.13
N PHE A 117 -2.99 -1.37 -4.37
CA PHE A 117 -2.41 -1.59 -5.70
C PHE A 117 -3.38 -2.19 -6.71
N VAL A 118 -4.41 -2.90 -6.26
CA VAL A 118 -5.48 -3.38 -7.16
C VAL A 118 -6.13 -2.19 -7.88
N PHE A 119 -6.43 -1.13 -7.14
CA PHE A 119 -7.04 0.08 -7.68
C PHE A 119 -6.03 0.98 -8.38
N TYR A 120 -4.84 1.13 -7.82
CA TYR A 120 -3.76 1.92 -8.40
C TYR A 120 -3.38 1.41 -9.81
N ASN A 121 -3.17 0.11 -9.97
CA ASN A 121 -2.80 -0.48 -11.26
C ASN A 121 -3.94 -0.37 -12.27
N ALA A 122 -5.20 -0.48 -11.86
CA ALA A 122 -6.35 -0.29 -12.74
C ALA A 122 -6.41 1.13 -13.34
N LEU A 123 -5.86 2.14 -12.66
CA LEU A 123 -5.82 3.51 -13.18
C LEU A 123 -4.94 3.68 -14.41
N LEU A 124 -3.97 2.79 -14.65
CA LEU A 124 -3.10 2.82 -15.84
C LEU A 124 -3.93 2.83 -17.14
N HIS A 125 -5.02 2.08 -17.18
CA HIS A 125 -5.93 2.02 -18.34
C HIS A 125 -6.60 3.35 -18.69
N TYR A 126 -6.69 4.27 -17.71
CA TYR A 126 -7.32 5.59 -17.88
C TYR A 126 -6.33 6.70 -18.19
N ILE A 127 -5.06 6.53 -17.87
CA ILE A 127 -4.03 7.57 -18.05
C ILE A 127 -3.27 7.44 -19.36
N ALA A 128 -3.24 6.24 -19.96
CA ALA A 128 -2.52 5.97 -21.21
C ALA A 128 -3.24 4.98 -22.12
N PRO A 129 -3.12 5.12 -23.45
CA PRO A 129 -3.58 4.11 -24.41
C PRO A 129 -2.70 2.86 -24.35
N PRO A 130 -3.22 1.69 -24.79
CA PRO A 130 -2.53 0.39 -24.66
C PRO A 130 -1.09 0.38 -25.17
N GLU A 131 -0.81 1.06 -26.28
CA GLU A 131 0.50 1.11 -26.92
C GLU A 131 1.57 1.80 -26.04
N LYS A 132 1.14 2.55 -25.02
CA LYS A 132 2.01 3.30 -24.11
C LYS A 132 2.07 2.72 -22.70
N TRP A 133 1.32 1.67 -22.39
CA TRP A 133 1.30 1.10 -21.04
C TRP A 133 2.68 0.68 -20.54
N GLY A 134 3.46 -0.03 -21.37
CA GLY A 134 4.82 -0.44 -21.02
C GLY A 134 5.72 0.75 -20.65
N ARG A 135 5.66 1.84 -21.44
CA ARG A 135 6.45 3.06 -21.16
C ARG A 135 6.01 3.74 -19.86
N ILE A 136 4.71 3.88 -19.63
CA ILE A 136 4.18 4.54 -18.42
C ILE A 136 4.44 3.69 -17.19
N SER A 137 4.25 2.38 -17.27
CA SER A 137 4.61 1.45 -16.20
C SER A 137 6.10 1.52 -15.87
N GLY A 138 6.98 1.62 -16.87
CA GLY A 138 8.42 1.82 -16.66
C GLY A 138 8.75 3.13 -15.93
N ILE A 139 8.04 4.23 -16.23
CA ILE A 139 8.18 5.49 -15.50
C ILE A 139 7.71 5.33 -14.04
N GLY A 140 6.59 4.65 -13.80
CA GLY A 140 6.11 4.30 -12.46
C GLY A 140 7.16 3.51 -11.69
N GLN A 141 7.69 2.44 -12.29
CA GLN A 141 8.71 1.60 -11.67
C GLN A 141 10.00 2.37 -11.35
N THR A 142 10.41 3.33 -12.20
CA THR A 142 11.53 4.23 -11.89
C THR A 142 11.21 5.09 -10.67
N GLY A 143 9.99 5.65 -10.59
CA GLY A 143 9.51 6.37 -9.41
C GLY A 143 9.55 5.51 -8.15
N ASN A 144 9.13 4.26 -8.25
CA ASN A 144 9.17 3.27 -7.16
C ASN A 144 10.60 3.07 -6.63
N TRP A 145 11.58 2.77 -7.49
CA TRP A 145 12.98 2.60 -7.09
C TRP A 145 13.58 3.85 -6.46
N LEU A 146 13.31 5.02 -7.05
CA LEU A 146 13.77 6.30 -6.49
C LEU A 146 13.15 6.56 -5.12
N GLY A 147 11.87 6.21 -4.94
CA GLY A 147 11.19 6.30 -3.65
C GLY A 147 11.84 5.43 -2.58
N GLN A 148 12.16 4.19 -2.91
CA GLN A 148 12.87 3.28 -1.99
C GLN A 148 14.23 3.83 -1.57
N ILE A 149 15.05 4.25 -2.53
CA ILE A 149 16.38 4.85 -2.25
C ILE A 149 16.22 6.09 -1.37
N THR A 150 15.30 6.98 -1.71
CA THR A 150 15.03 8.21 -0.93
C THR A 150 14.58 7.87 0.49
N GLY A 151 13.68 6.90 0.65
CA GLY A 151 13.21 6.44 1.96
C GLY A 151 14.35 5.97 2.85
N LEU A 152 15.24 5.13 2.32
CA LEU A 152 16.41 4.64 3.06
C LEU A 152 17.39 5.78 3.41
N LEU A 153 17.71 6.66 2.47
CA LEU A 153 18.64 7.77 2.71
C LEU A 153 18.14 8.73 3.80
N ILE A 154 16.84 9.07 3.79
CA ILE A 154 16.25 9.97 4.78
C ILE A 154 16.20 9.31 6.17
N THR A 155 15.93 8.01 6.23
CA THR A 155 15.72 7.32 7.52
C THR A 155 16.99 6.68 8.10
N LEU A 156 18.07 6.54 7.33
CA LEU A 156 19.33 5.96 7.79
C LEU A 156 19.93 6.67 9.02
N PRO A 157 19.99 8.03 9.08
CA PRO A 157 20.52 8.73 10.26
C PRO A 157 19.68 8.48 11.52
N LEU A 158 18.36 8.27 11.36
CA LEU A 158 17.44 7.94 12.45
C LEU A 158 17.64 6.50 12.92
N ALA A 159 17.73 5.56 11.97
CA ALA A 159 17.93 4.14 12.27
C ALA A 159 19.26 3.86 12.97
N SER A 160 20.31 4.59 12.59
CA SER A 160 21.65 4.47 13.19
C SER A 160 21.77 5.14 14.55
N GLY A 161 20.79 5.93 14.97
CA GLY A 161 20.85 6.71 16.19
C GLY A 161 21.67 8.02 16.08
N ALA A 162 22.15 8.38 14.88
CA ALA A 162 22.86 9.63 14.64
C ALA A 162 21.95 10.87 14.81
N VAL A 163 20.68 10.70 14.57
CA VAL A 163 19.63 11.73 14.78
C VAL A 163 18.56 11.14 15.69
N TYR A 164 18.18 11.93 16.71
CA TYR A 164 17.08 11.60 17.60
C TYR A 164 15.97 12.62 17.45
N LEU A 165 14.73 12.15 17.32
CA LEU A 165 13.53 12.99 17.23
C LEU A 165 12.72 12.92 18.55
N VAL A 166 12.12 11.75 18.83
CA VAL A 166 11.20 11.59 19.96
C VAL A 166 10.97 10.09 20.27
N GLY A 167 10.73 9.76 21.54
CA GLY A 167 10.31 8.41 21.96
C GLY A 167 11.41 7.37 21.96
N GLU A 168 11.13 6.16 21.53
CA GLU A 168 12.10 5.06 21.43
C GLU A 168 13.22 5.42 20.43
N THR A 169 14.46 5.09 20.74
CA THR A 169 15.64 5.38 19.91
C THR A 169 15.83 4.38 18.77
N GLY A 170 16.72 4.69 17.84
CA GLY A 170 17.10 3.79 16.75
C GLY A 170 15.99 3.58 15.72
N ARG A 171 15.76 2.33 15.32
CA ARG A 171 14.87 1.97 14.20
C ARG A 171 13.43 2.46 14.34
N ALA A 172 12.91 2.54 15.56
CA ALA A 172 11.57 3.06 15.83
C ALA A 172 11.38 4.50 15.33
N GLN A 173 12.46 5.32 15.32
CA GLN A 173 12.45 6.71 14.85
C GLN A 173 12.17 6.85 13.36
N THR A 174 12.36 5.79 12.56
CA THR A 174 12.25 5.83 11.09
C THR A 174 10.81 5.85 10.61
N PHE A 175 9.88 5.26 11.37
CA PHE A 175 8.52 5.00 10.90
C PHE A 175 7.70 6.26 10.75
N LEU A 176 7.66 7.09 11.78
CA LEU A 176 6.82 8.30 11.78
C LEU A 176 7.17 9.28 10.65
N PRO A 177 8.46 9.65 10.42
CA PRO A 177 8.83 10.48 9.29
C PRO A 177 8.46 9.86 7.93
N ALA A 178 8.70 8.57 7.75
CA ALA A 178 8.34 7.89 6.51
C ALA A 178 6.83 7.94 6.22
N VAL A 179 6.00 7.74 7.24
CA VAL A 179 4.54 7.80 7.12
C VAL A 179 4.05 9.21 6.79
N ILE A 180 4.64 10.23 7.41
CA ILE A 180 4.28 11.64 7.15
C ILE A 180 4.67 12.00 5.71
N ILE A 181 5.89 11.67 5.28
CA ILE A 181 6.37 11.95 3.93
C ILE A 181 5.50 11.22 2.90
N PHE A 182 5.19 9.95 3.13
CA PHE A 182 4.27 9.18 2.29
C PHE A 182 2.95 9.91 2.10
N PHE A 183 2.30 10.32 3.18
CA PHE A 183 0.97 10.93 3.10
C PHE A 183 1.01 12.27 2.39
N VAL A 184 1.98 13.14 2.73
CA VAL A 184 2.15 14.45 2.10
C VAL A 184 2.37 14.32 0.59
N LEU A 185 3.21 13.36 0.15
CA LEU A 185 3.49 13.13 -1.26
C LEU A 185 2.35 12.39 -1.99
N ALA A 186 1.53 11.63 -1.29
CA ALA A 186 0.34 11.00 -1.85
C ALA A 186 -0.83 11.99 -2.02
N LEU A 187 -0.92 13.04 -1.20
CA LEU A 187 -2.01 14.03 -1.24
C LEU A 187 -2.29 14.60 -2.63
N PRO A 188 -1.30 14.98 -3.46
CA PRO A 188 -1.58 15.48 -4.81
C PRO A 188 -2.37 14.51 -5.67
N MET A 189 -2.09 13.20 -5.56
CA MET A 189 -2.87 12.18 -6.25
C MET A 189 -4.32 12.12 -5.73
N LEU A 190 -4.50 12.13 -4.42
CA LEU A 190 -5.82 12.05 -3.79
C LEU A 190 -6.71 13.25 -4.12
N LEU A 191 -6.13 14.45 -4.23
CA LEU A 191 -6.86 15.70 -4.41
C LEU A 191 -7.05 16.11 -5.88
N PHE A 192 -6.04 15.90 -6.71
CA PHE A 192 -5.99 16.49 -8.06
C PHE A 192 -6.10 15.48 -9.19
N PHE A 193 -5.97 14.18 -8.92
CA PHE A 193 -6.19 13.16 -9.94
C PHE A 193 -7.68 13.04 -10.23
N LYS A 194 -8.05 13.08 -11.51
CA LYS A 194 -9.45 12.97 -11.93
C LYS A 194 -9.57 12.00 -13.08
N LEU A 195 -10.41 10.99 -12.91
CA LEU A 195 -10.82 10.11 -14.00
C LEU A 195 -11.87 10.80 -14.89
N PRO A 196 -11.90 10.49 -16.19
CA PRO A 196 -13.06 10.79 -17.03
C PRO A 196 -14.32 10.19 -16.39
N LYS A 197 -15.39 10.96 -16.32
CA LYS A 197 -16.68 10.43 -15.83
C LYS A 197 -17.11 9.29 -16.76
N LYS A 198 -17.16 8.08 -16.25
CA LYS A 198 -17.86 6.98 -16.89
C LYS A 198 -19.35 7.19 -16.59
N GLU A 199 -20.22 7.04 -17.59
CA GLU A 199 -21.66 6.99 -17.34
C GLU A 199 -21.94 5.92 -16.29
N ASN A 200 -22.67 6.31 -15.23
CA ASN A 200 -23.05 5.40 -14.16
C ASN A 200 -23.89 4.27 -14.76
N ILE A 201 -23.31 3.14 -14.95
CA ILE A 201 -24.07 1.91 -15.16
C ILE A 201 -24.56 1.51 -13.77
N ASP A 202 -25.80 1.90 -13.47
CA ASP A 202 -26.48 1.57 -12.20
C ASP A 202 -26.86 0.07 -12.16
N ASN A 203 -25.88 -0.79 -12.32
CA ASN A 203 -26.03 -2.20 -12.03
C ASN A 203 -25.78 -2.39 -10.53
N LYS A 204 -26.86 -2.63 -9.76
CA LYS A 204 -26.77 -3.08 -8.37
C LYS A 204 -25.94 -4.38 -8.32
N ILE A 205 -24.66 -4.26 -8.11
CA ILE A 205 -23.74 -5.40 -8.04
C ILE A 205 -23.92 -6.05 -6.67
N SER A 206 -24.37 -7.29 -6.67
CA SER A 206 -24.51 -8.09 -5.46
C SER A 206 -23.17 -8.71 -5.11
N LEU A 207 -22.58 -8.36 -3.96
CA LEU A 207 -21.38 -8.98 -3.40
C LEU A 207 -21.48 -10.52 -3.40
N LYS A 208 -22.67 -11.06 -3.05
CA LYS A 208 -22.91 -12.50 -2.99
C LYS A 208 -22.77 -13.16 -4.36
N ASN A 209 -23.21 -12.49 -5.42
CA ASN A 209 -23.10 -13.03 -6.79
C ASN A 209 -21.67 -12.98 -7.29
N GLU A 210 -20.89 -11.90 -6.99
CA GLU A 210 -19.48 -11.82 -7.34
C GLU A 210 -18.68 -12.90 -6.63
N TYR A 211 -18.93 -13.12 -5.34
CA TYR A 211 -18.28 -14.18 -4.57
C TYR A 211 -18.59 -15.57 -5.14
N LYS A 212 -19.84 -15.83 -5.52
CA LYS A 212 -20.23 -17.11 -6.14
C LYS A 212 -19.58 -17.33 -7.50
N ASN A 213 -19.53 -16.29 -8.34
CA ASN A 213 -18.89 -16.35 -9.64
C ASN A 213 -17.37 -16.58 -9.51
N TYR A 214 -16.70 -15.90 -8.59
CA TYR A 214 -15.27 -16.10 -8.33
C TYR A 214 -14.97 -17.56 -7.94
N TRP A 215 -15.72 -18.11 -7.00
CA TRP A 215 -15.51 -19.48 -6.56
C TRP A 215 -15.87 -20.53 -7.60
N SER A 216 -16.84 -20.27 -8.49
CA SER A 216 -17.12 -21.16 -9.61
C SER A 216 -15.95 -21.18 -10.62
N GLN A 217 -15.43 -20.02 -10.98
CA GLN A 217 -14.26 -19.90 -11.88
C GLN A 217 -13.00 -20.54 -11.27
N PHE A 218 -12.75 -20.33 -9.98
CA PHE A 218 -11.63 -20.93 -9.28
C PHE A 218 -11.72 -22.47 -9.26
N LYS A 219 -12.92 -23.03 -9.06
CA LYS A 219 -13.15 -24.47 -9.12
C LYS A 219 -12.96 -25.05 -10.54
N GLU A 220 -13.31 -24.28 -11.57
CA GLU A 220 -13.08 -24.67 -12.96
C GLU A 220 -11.59 -24.70 -13.29
N LEU A 221 -10.82 -23.70 -12.84
CA LEU A 221 -9.36 -23.63 -13.02
C LEU A 221 -8.64 -24.83 -12.36
N ILE A 222 -9.07 -25.22 -11.16
CA ILE A 222 -8.47 -26.41 -10.47
C ILE A 222 -8.83 -27.73 -11.19
N LYS A 223 -9.96 -27.79 -11.90
CA LYS A 223 -10.41 -28.99 -12.63
C LYS A 223 -9.88 -29.07 -14.06
N SER A 224 -9.34 -27.98 -14.58
CA SER A 224 -8.72 -27.94 -15.90
C SER A 224 -7.35 -28.64 -15.84
N PRO A 225 -7.08 -29.64 -16.70
CA PRO A 225 -5.84 -30.42 -16.72
C PRO A 225 -4.63 -29.55 -17.08
#